data_37113c72f1a5898d954fd625dc48e9a7
#
_entry.id   37113c72f1a5898d954fd625dc48e9a7
#
_cell.length_a   1.000
_cell.length_b   1.000
_cell.length_c   1.000
_cell.angle_alpha   90.00
_cell.angle_beta   90.00
_cell.angle_gamma   90.00
#
_symmetry.space_group_name_H-M   'P 1'
#
loop_
_entity.id
_entity.type
_entity.pdbx_description
1 polymer ?
#
loop_
_entity_poly.entity_id
_entity_poly.type
_entity_poly.pdbx_seq_one_letter_code
_entity_poly.pdbx_strand_id
1 'polypeptide(L)'
;HEGLGQIIEIGSKVTDVKVGDLVATRGEPAYADIYNVRAKEYVKVPEADPKYILEPVACGINIIHQPIREIAERSGPGKRLLIIGSGFLAWVAYHTIKLNHLDFEITVKGKSNKRQWGELLSEDYTGTFDVVIDLGSGTDVFDKPIVNNEALVVFGTQKQVTTDFGNLLWKACTIMFPSPRTEGFYNCMKDAANWIENGDIVVDRFWSKAYLRVSEWELAFSEGINRKANYSRGYLIW
;
A
#
# COMPACT_ATOMS: atom_id res chain seq x y z
N HIS A 1 -8.17 6.95 9.17
CA HIS A 1 -7.02 7.87 9.25
C HIS A 1 -6.48 8.31 7.88
N GLU A 2 -7.24 8.04 6.81
CA GLU A 2 -6.94 8.43 5.43
C GLU A 2 -7.73 9.71 5.11
N GLY A 3 -7.11 10.87 5.15
CA GLY A 3 -7.79 12.15 4.95
C GLY A 3 -7.15 13.00 3.87
N LEU A 4 -8.00 13.80 3.21
CA LEU A 4 -7.61 14.87 2.31
C LEU A 4 -8.49 16.07 2.66
N GLY A 5 -7.90 17.21 2.96
CA GLY A 5 -8.67 18.35 3.42
C GLY A 5 -7.92 19.67 3.33
N GLN A 6 -8.61 20.74 3.72
CA GLN A 6 -8.07 22.09 3.75
C GLN A 6 -7.74 22.52 5.18
N ILE A 7 -6.60 23.16 5.36
CA ILE A 7 -6.20 23.75 6.65
C ILE A 7 -7.08 24.95 6.95
N ILE A 8 -7.75 24.92 8.09
CA ILE A 8 -8.60 26.03 8.58
C ILE A 8 -7.94 26.79 9.74
N GLU A 9 -7.01 26.15 10.47
CA GLU A 9 -6.30 26.76 11.58
C GLU A 9 -4.91 26.10 11.71
N ILE A 10 -3.91 26.87 12.18
CA ILE A 10 -2.55 26.38 12.43
C ILE A 10 -2.10 26.77 13.83
N GLY A 11 -1.36 25.87 14.47
CA GLY A 11 -0.70 26.18 15.74
C GLY A 11 0.45 27.20 15.58
N SER A 12 0.74 27.98 16.60
CA SER A 12 1.72 29.06 16.57
C SER A 12 3.14 28.66 16.21
N LYS A 13 3.48 27.37 16.28
CA LYS A 13 4.80 26.81 15.95
C LYS A 13 4.84 26.16 14.56
N VAL A 14 3.73 26.15 13.83
CA VAL A 14 3.65 25.58 12.47
C VAL A 14 4.08 26.64 11.45
N THR A 15 5.07 26.32 10.63
CA THR A 15 5.67 27.28 9.69
C THR A 15 5.73 26.78 8.25
N ASP A 16 5.45 25.52 8.03
CA ASP A 16 5.57 24.81 6.73
C ASP A 16 4.29 24.81 5.91
N VAL A 17 3.17 25.21 6.53
CA VAL A 17 1.85 25.31 5.89
C VAL A 17 1.12 26.57 6.40
N LYS A 18 0.07 26.97 5.68
CA LYS A 18 -0.80 28.09 6.02
C LYS A 18 -2.26 27.71 5.89
N VAL A 19 -3.14 28.52 6.50
CA VAL A 19 -4.60 28.41 6.32
C VAL A 19 -4.93 28.51 4.83
N GLY A 20 -5.78 27.60 4.35
CA GLY A 20 -6.14 27.45 2.96
C GLY A 20 -5.33 26.44 2.17
N ASP A 21 -4.18 25.98 2.67
CA ASP A 21 -3.41 24.92 2.00
C ASP A 21 -4.18 23.59 2.03
N LEU A 22 -4.07 22.83 0.95
CA LEU A 22 -4.60 21.47 0.85
C LEU A 22 -3.54 20.47 1.36
N VAL A 23 -3.97 19.52 2.18
CA VAL A 23 -3.11 18.51 2.78
C VAL A 23 -3.75 17.14 2.75
N ALA A 24 -2.96 16.14 2.43
CA ALA A 24 -3.27 14.76 2.74
C ALA A 24 -2.80 14.44 4.15
N THR A 25 -3.57 13.70 4.90
CA THR A 25 -3.31 13.46 6.32
C THR A 25 -3.33 11.99 6.68
N ARG A 26 -2.64 11.69 7.78
CA ARG A 26 -2.70 10.44 8.52
C ARG A 26 -3.20 10.69 9.93
N GLY A 27 -4.18 11.54 10.10
CA GLY A 27 -4.74 11.89 11.41
C GLY A 27 -5.95 11.02 11.79
N GLU A 28 -6.18 10.87 13.08
CA GLU A 28 -7.40 10.25 13.60
C GLU A 28 -8.15 11.25 14.48
N PRO A 29 -9.46 11.36 14.32
CA PRO A 29 -10.36 10.64 13.40
C PRO A 29 -10.47 11.35 12.04
N ALA A 30 -10.22 10.66 10.92
CA ALA A 30 -10.36 11.23 9.57
C ALA A 30 -11.83 11.24 9.07
N TYR A 31 -12.72 10.47 9.67
CA TYR A 31 -14.17 10.55 9.40
C TYR A 31 -14.82 11.62 10.28
N ALA A 32 -14.41 12.87 10.09
CA ALA A 32 -14.90 14.03 10.83
C ALA A 32 -14.89 15.26 9.94
N ASP A 33 -15.80 16.22 10.22
CA ASP A 33 -15.85 17.51 9.51
C ASP A 33 -14.58 18.33 9.76
N ILE A 34 -14.05 18.26 10.98
CA ILE A 34 -12.85 18.96 11.43
C ILE A 34 -12.09 18.04 12.39
N TYR A 35 -10.79 17.95 12.23
CA TYR A 35 -9.92 17.21 13.14
C TYR A 35 -8.52 17.80 13.19
N ASN A 36 -7.81 17.53 14.25
CA ASN A 36 -6.43 17.99 14.44
C ASN A 36 -5.44 16.95 13.92
N VAL A 37 -4.39 17.40 13.26
CA VAL A 37 -3.26 16.59 12.85
C VAL A 37 -1.95 17.16 13.41
N ARG A 38 -1.01 16.31 13.72
CA ARG A 38 0.31 16.70 14.24
C ARG A 38 1.28 16.94 13.09
N ALA A 39 2.37 17.65 13.39
CA ALA A 39 3.53 17.70 12.49
C ALA A 39 3.97 16.28 12.09
N LYS A 40 4.35 16.08 10.82
CA LYS A 40 4.68 14.78 10.21
C LYS A 40 3.48 13.81 10.05
N GLU A 41 2.27 14.29 10.25
CA GLU A 41 1.04 13.54 9.94
C GLU A 41 0.28 14.13 8.74
N TYR A 42 0.85 15.13 8.07
CA TYR A 42 0.30 15.73 6.86
C TYR A 42 1.38 16.00 5.82
N VAL A 43 0.97 16.00 4.57
CA VAL A 43 1.77 16.39 3.41
C VAL A 43 0.94 17.33 2.55
N LYS A 44 1.52 18.44 2.13
CA LYS A 44 0.87 19.40 1.22
C LYS A 44 0.66 18.76 -0.15
N VAL A 45 -0.51 19.01 -0.75
CA VAL A 45 -0.89 18.51 -2.07
C VAL A 45 -1.41 19.64 -2.96
N PRO A 46 -1.30 19.53 -4.29
CA PRO A 46 -1.63 20.62 -5.20
C PRO A 46 -3.14 20.80 -5.41
N GLU A 47 -3.93 19.74 -5.26
CA GLU A 47 -5.35 19.74 -5.58
C GLU A 47 -6.14 18.76 -4.70
N ALA A 48 -7.47 18.96 -4.59
CA ALA A 48 -8.37 18.08 -3.85
C ALA A 48 -8.87 16.93 -4.75
N ASP A 49 -7.97 16.09 -5.22
CA ASP A 49 -8.26 14.90 -6.02
C ASP A 49 -8.06 13.63 -5.19
N PRO A 50 -8.93 12.61 -5.26
CA PRO A 50 -8.81 11.38 -4.47
C PRO A 50 -7.48 10.63 -4.66
N LYS A 51 -6.77 10.82 -5.79
CA LYS A 51 -5.41 10.29 -5.97
C LYS A 51 -4.45 10.76 -4.87
N TYR A 52 -4.70 11.93 -4.30
CA TYR A 52 -3.92 12.51 -3.18
C TYR A 52 -4.43 12.10 -1.79
N ILE A 53 -5.28 11.11 -1.65
CA ILE A 53 -5.46 10.42 -0.37
C ILE A 53 -4.22 9.54 -0.17
N LEU A 54 -3.15 10.11 0.38
CA LEU A 54 -1.79 9.57 0.32
C LEU A 54 -1.53 8.40 1.28
N GLU A 55 -2.25 8.31 2.38
CA GLU A 55 -1.95 7.32 3.42
C GLU A 55 -1.92 5.87 2.88
N PRO A 56 -2.91 5.41 2.09
CA PRO A 56 -2.86 4.05 1.55
C PRO A 56 -1.77 3.86 0.50
N VAL A 57 -1.38 4.91 -0.23
CA VAL A 57 -0.23 4.87 -1.14
C VAL A 57 1.06 4.72 -0.33
N ALA A 58 1.22 5.53 0.71
CA ALA A 58 2.35 5.45 1.63
C ALA A 58 2.46 4.07 2.31
N CYS A 59 1.33 3.43 2.64
CA CYS A 59 1.32 2.05 3.12
C CYS A 59 1.93 1.08 2.11
N GLY A 60 1.58 1.19 0.83
CA GLY A 60 2.16 0.37 -0.24
C GLY A 60 3.66 0.62 -0.43
N ILE A 61 4.10 1.88 -0.36
CA ILE A 61 5.53 2.26 -0.40
C ILE A 61 6.27 1.69 0.80
N ASN A 62 5.71 1.81 1.99
CA ASN A 62 6.33 1.35 3.24
C ASN A 62 6.56 -0.17 3.27
N ILE A 63 5.73 -0.95 2.59
CA ILE A 63 5.92 -2.40 2.44
C ILE A 63 7.28 -2.72 1.81
N ILE A 64 7.79 -1.85 0.96
CA ILE A 64 9.10 -2.00 0.29
C ILE A 64 10.19 -1.22 1.03
N HIS A 65 9.92 0.03 1.43
CA HIS A 65 10.94 0.91 2.01
C HIS A 65 11.41 0.45 3.40
N GLN A 66 10.53 -0.10 4.21
CA GLN A 66 10.94 -0.59 5.54
C GLN A 66 11.90 -1.77 5.45
N PRO A 67 11.70 -2.82 4.62
CA PRO A 67 12.66 -3.89 4.38
C PRO A 67 13.57 -3.65 3.16
N ILE A 68 13.80 -2.41 2.73
CA ILE A 68 14.49 -2.12 1.47
C ILE A 68 15.90 -2.72 1.39
N ARG A 69 16.61 -2.74 2.50
CA ARG A 69 17.95 -3.32 2.57
C ARG A 69 17.91 -4.83 2.34
N GLU A 70 17.03 -5.53 3.01
CA GLU A 70 16.86 -6.97 2.93
C GLU A 70 16.36 -7.40 1.54
N ILE A 71 15.52 -6.56 0.90
CA ILE A 71 15.09 -6.78 -0.49
C ILE A 71 16.26 -6.58 -1.44
N ALA A 72 17.03 -5.50 -1.28
CA ALA A 72 18.16 -5.18 -2.14
C ALA A 72 19.27 -6.24 -2.07
N GLU A 73 19.54 -6.82 -0.89
CA GLU A 73 20.50 -7.91 -0.71
C GLU A 73 20.11 -9.19 -1.48
N ARG A 74 18.84 -9.33 -1.85
CA ARG A 74 18.30 -10.46 -2.63
C ARG A 74 17.96 -10.11 -4.07
N SER A 75 18.22 -8.87 -4.49
CA SER A 75 18.02 -8.38 -5.85
C SER A 75 19.19 -8.75 -6.76
N GLY A 76 18.94 -8.94 -8.05
CA GLY A 76 19.93 -9.19 -9.07
C GLY A 76 19.43 -10.07 -10.21
N PRO A 77 20.27 -10.32 -11.24
CA PRO A 77 19.89 -11.10 -12.40
C PRO A 77 19.40 -12.50 -12.03
N GLY A 78 18.25 -12.89 -12.59
CA GLY A 78 17.62 -14.20 -12.34
C GLY A 78 17.00 -14.37 -10.96
N LYS A 79 16.99 -13.32 -10.13
CA LYS A 79 16.29 -13.33 -8.85
C LYS A 79 14.81 -13.15 -9.05
N ARG A 80 14.01 -13.87 -8.27
CA ARG A 80 12.55 -13.96 -8.45
C ARG A 80 11.81 -13.37 -7.26
N LEU A 81 10.83 -12.53 -7.54
CA LEU A 81 9.96 -11.91 -6.54
C LEU A 81 8.50 -12.25 -6.83
N LEU A 82 7.78 -12.71 -5.81
CA LEU A 82 6.34 -12.97 -5.87
C LEU A 82 5.58 -11.93 -5.05
N ILE A 83 4.60 -11.28 -5.66
CA ILE A 83 3.59 -10.48 -4.94
C ILE A 83 2.30 -11.31 -4.90
N ILE A 84 1.86 -11.70 -3.72
CA ILE A 84 0.59 -12.39 -3.50
C ILE A 84 -0.48 -11.34 -3.20
N GLY A 85 -1.44 -11.21 -4.09
CA GLY A 85 -2.47 -10.18 -4.08
C GLY A 85 -2.36 -9.28 -5.30
N SER A 86 -3.49 -8.76 -5.78
CA SER A 86 -3.58 -7.89 -6.97
C SER A 86 -4.39 -6.62 -6.69
N GLY A 87 -4.49 -6.24 -5.42
CA GLY A 87 -5.18 -5.04 -4.97
C GLY A 87 -4.31 -3.77 -5.07
N PHE A 88 -4.83 -2.69 -4.50
CA PHE A 88 -4.20 -1.39 -4.45
C PHE A 88 -2.77 -1.42 -3.88
N LEU A 89 -2.57 -2.04 -2.72
CA LEU A 89 -1.24 -2.12 -2.08
C LEU A 89 -0.23 -2.88 -2.95
N ALA A 90 -0.67 -3.96 -3.63
CA ALA A 90 0.18 -4.72 -4.54
C ALA A 90 0.64 -3.87 -5.73
N TRP A 91 -0.26 -3.05 -6.29
CA TRP A 91 0.06 -2.11 -7.36
C TRP A 91 1.13 -1.11 -6.92
N VAL A 92 0.94 -0.47 -5.77
CA VAL A 92 1.91 0.50 -5.25
C VAL A 92 3.24 -0.18 -4.93
N ALA A 93 3.23 -1.35 -4.27
CA ALA A 93 4.45 -2.09 -3.96
C ALA A 93 5.23 -2.47 -5.22
N TYR A 94 4.55 -2.94 -6.28
CA TYR A 94 5.15 -3.25 -7.58
C TYR A 94 5.87 -2.03 -8.17
N HIS A 95 5.19 -0.88 -8.24
CA HIS A 95 5.80 0.35 -8.76
C HIS A 95 6.95 0.84 -7.88
N THR A 96 6.83 0.70 -6.55
CA THR A 96 7.92 1.03 -5.62
C THR A 96 9.17 0.20 -5.89
N ILE A 97 9.03 -1.10 -6.16
CA ILE A 97 10.16 -1.97 -6.55
C ILE A 97 10.82 -1.43 -7.83
N LYS A 98 10.01 -1.07 -8.84
CA LYS A 98 10.52 -0.54 -10.11
C LYS A 98 11.23 0.80 -9.96
N LEU A 99 10.66 1.72 -9.18
CA LEU A 99 11.23 3.04 -8.92
C LEU A 99 12.54 2.99 -8.10
N ASN A 100 12.69 1.97 -7.25
CA ASN A 100 13.94 1.72 -6.54
C ASN A 100 14.97 0.90 -7.36
N HIS A 101 14.71 0.65 -8.65
CA HIS A 101 15.60 -0.08 -9.55
C HIS A 101 16.01 -1.46 -9.03
N LEU A 102 15.13 -2.13 -8.27
CA LEU A 102 15.38 -3.48 -7.77
C LEU A 102 15.19 -4.49 -8.91
N ASP A 103 16.22 -5.27 -9.18
CA ASP A 103 16.28 -6.21 -10.31
C ASP A 103 15.70 -7.56 -9.90
N PHE A 104 14.47 -7.84 -10.36
CA PHE A 104 13.76 -9.10 -10.15
C PHE A 104 12.91 -9.49 -11.35
N GLU A 105 12.80 -10.79 -11.57
CA GLU A 105 11.69 -11.38 -12.32
C GLU A 105 10.45 -11.39 -11.44
N ILE A 106 9.54 -10.42 -11.65
CA ILE A 106 8.38 -10.21 -10.77
C ILE A 106 7.18 -10.99 -11.29
N THR A 107 6.58 -11.80 -10.42
CA THR A 107 5.28 -12.43 -10.63
C THR A 107 4.25 -11.80 -9.69
N VAL A 108 3.10 -11.40 -10.22
CA VAL A 108 1.97 -10.90 -9.42
C VAL A 108 0.84 -11.94 -9.46
N LYS A 109 0.53 -12.54 -8.31
CA LYS A 109 -0.55 -13.52 -8.18
C LYS A 109 -1.83 -12.88 -7.70
N GLY A 110 -2.92 -13.04 -8.45
CA GLY A 110 -4.23 -12.57 -8.04
C GLY A 110 -5.32 -12.85 -9.06
N LYS A 111 -6.56 -12.51 -8.70
CA LYS A 111 -7.74 -12.69 -9.56
C LYS A 111 -8.50 -11.38 -9.82
N SER A 112 -8.23 -10.36 -9.01
CA SER A 112 -8.88 -9.05 -9.10
C SER A 112 -8.05 -8.03 -9.89
N ASN A 113 -8.70 -6.94 -10.31
CA ASN A 113 -8.04 -5.82 -10.99
C ASN A 113 -7.31 -6.21 -12.30
N LYS A 114 -7.83 -7.20 -13.04
CA LYS A 114 -7.23 -7.67 -14.31
C LYS A 114 -6.98 -6.52 -15.30
N ARG A 115 -7.88 -5.54 -15.35
CA ARG A 115 -7.73 -4.38 -16.24
C ARG A 115 -6.51 -3.52 -15.90
N GLN A 116 -6.16 -3.40 -14.63
CA GLN A 116 -5.02 -2.61 -14.17
C GLN A 116 -3.69 -3.30 -14.46
N TRP A 117 -3.65 -4.60 -14.22
CA TRP A 117 -2.43 -5.39 -14.32
C TRP A 117 -2.10 -5.89 -15.73
N GLY A 118 -3.13 -6.13 -16.57
CA GLY A 118 -2.91 -6.72 -17.88
C GLY A 118 -2.24 -8.09 -17.80
N GLU A 119 -1.22 -8.29 -18.61
CA GLU A 119 -0.45 -9.55 -18.69
C GLU A 119 0.47 -9.81 -17.50
N LEU A 120 0.71 -8.80 -16.65
CA LEU A 120 1.52 -8.96 -15.43
C LEU A 120 0.82 -9.81 -14.36
N LEU A 121 -0.52 -9.95 -14.45
CA LEU A 121 -1.30 -10.71 -13.49
C LEU A 121 -1.35 -12.19 -13.88
N SER A 122 -0.94 -13.04 -12.96
CA SER A 122 -1.13 -14.49 -13.06
C SER A 122 -2.13 -14.99 -12.01
N GLU A 123 -2.96 -15.97 -12.38
CA GLU A 123 -3.83 -16.65 -11.42
C GLU A 123 -3.07 -17.71 -10.62
N ASP A 124 -1.93 -18.17 -11.16
CA ASP A 124 -1.05 -19.15 -10.52
C ASP A 124 0.43 -18.76 -10.70
N TYR A 125 1.32 -19.51 -10.07
CA TYR A 125 2.76 -19.34 -10.17
C TYR A 125 3.45 -20.69 -10.14
N THR A 126 4.67 -20.75 -10.67
CA THR A 126 5.50 -21.95 -10.67
C THR A 126 6.87 -21.67 -10.05
N GLY A 127 7.44 -22.71 -9.40
CA GLY A 127 8.76 -22.63 -8.79
C GLY A 127 8.80 -21.86 -7.48
N THR A 128 10.00 -21.43 -7.11
CA THR A 128 10.31 -20.77 -5.83
C THR A 128 10.83 -19.36 -6.02
N PHE A 129 10.81 -18.54 -4.96
CA PHE A 129 11.10 -17.11 -4.99
C PHE A 129 12.11 -16.73 -3.91
N ASP A 130 12.95 -15.74 -4.21
CA ASP A 130 13.93 -15.16 -3.28
C ASP A 130 13.28 -14.14 -2.36
N VAL A 131 12.21 -13.46 -2.84
CA VAL A 131 11.40 -12.53 -2.06
C VAL A 131 9.93 -12.84 -2.29
N VAL A 132 9.14 -12.92 -1.22
CA VAL A 132 7.68 -13.03 -1.29
C VAL A 132 7.06 -11.88 -0.51
N ILE A 133 6.24 -11.07 -1.17
CA ILE A 133 5.44 -10.01 -0.57
C ILE A 133 4.00 -10.51 -0.48
N ASP A 134 3.57 -10.86 0.71
CA ASP A 134 2.24 -11.42 0.93
C ASP A 134 1.25 -10.33 1.37
N LEU A 135 0.33 -10.00 0.44
CA LEU A 135 -0.78 -9.06 0.60
C LEU A 135 -2.13 -9.76 0.48
N GLY A 136 -2.12 -11.07 0.44
CA GLY A 136 -3.30 -11.91 0.33
C GLY A 136 -3.87 -12.34 1.68
N SER A 137 -5.07 -12.92 1.64
CA SER A 137 -5.72 -13.53 2.81
C SER A 137 -5.41 -15.03 2.96
N GLY A 138 -4.76 -15.63 1.96
CA GLY A 138 -4.46 -17.08 1.96
C GLY A 138 -3.22 -17.44 2.77
N THR A 139 -2.93 -18.75 2.79
CA THR A 139 -1.85 -19.38 3.56
C THR A 139 -0.71 -19.92 2.68
N ASP A 140 -0.68 -19.57 1.40
CA ASP A 140 0.25 -20.11 0.40
C ASP A 140 1.71 -20.11 0.87
N VAL A 141 2.14 -19.04 1.56
CA VAL A 141 3.53 -18.90 2.07
C VAL A 141 3.88 -20.00 3.07
N PHE A 142 2.90 -20.49 3.82
CA PHE A 142 3.09 -21.50 4.84
C PHE A 142 2.89 -22.92 4.30
N ASP A 143 1.86 -23.09 3.45
CA ASP A 143 1.38 -24.41 3.02
C ASP A 143 2.09 -24.93 1.77
N LYS A 144 2.78 -24.05 1.01
CA LYS A 144 3.41 -24.39 -0.25
C LYS A 144 4.92 -24.13 -0.22
N PRO A 145 5.73 -24.96 -0.90
CA PRO A 145 7.17 -24.79 -0.97
C PRO A 145 7.58 -23.68 -1.97
N ILE A 146 7.11 -22.45 -1.73
CA ILE A 146 7.28 -21.31 -2.66
C ILE A 146 8.51 -20.45 -2.40
N VAL A 147 9.24 -20.69 -1.31
CA VAL A 147 10.40 -19.89 -0.92
C VAL A 147 11.70 -20.62 -1.20
N ASN A 148 12.71 -19.91 -1.67
CA ASN A 148 14.09 -20.36 -1.74
C ASN A 148 14.70 -20.45 -0.33
N ASN A 149 15.89 -21.08 -0.20
CA ASN A 149 16.68 -20.94 1.01
C ASN A 149 17.05 -19.46 1.22
N GLU A 150 17.03 -19.02 2.49
CA GLU A 150 17.33 -17.64 2.89
C GLU A 150 16.41 -16.57 2.27
N ALA A 151 15.25 -16.99 1.78
CA ALA A 151 14.27 -16.06 1.20
C ALA A 151 13.77 -15.03 2.24
N LEU A 152 13.35 -13.88 1.74
CA LEU A 152 12.64 -12.86 2.52
C LEU A 152 11.13 -13.01 2.30
N VAL A 153 10.38 -13.07 3.38
CA VAL A 153 8.91 -13.01 3.38
C VAL A 153 8.45 -11.73 4.07
N VAL A 154 7.72 -10.89 3.34
CA VAL A 154 7.18 -9.62 3.81
C VAL A 154 5.66 -9.74 3.90
N PHE A 155 5.11 -9.66 5.10
CA PHE A 155 3.66 -9.61 5.32
C PHE A 155 3.18 -8.16 5.40
N GLY A 156 2.62 -7.65 4.31
CA GLY A 156 2.19 -6.25 4.19
C GLY A 156 0.73 -6.00 4.54
N THR A 157 -0.03 -7.04 4.94
CA THR A 157 -1.43 -6.92 5.36
C THR A 157 -1.69 -7.71 6.63
N GLN A 158 -2.69 -7.24 7.40
CA GLN A 158 -3.15 -7.97 8.58
C GLN A 158 -3.85 -9.26 8.16
N LYS A 159 -3.44 -10.38 8.76
CA LYS A 159 -4.13 -11.67 8.61
C LYS A 159 -4.11 -12.45 9.94
N GLN A 160 -5.08 -13.32 10.09
CA GLN A 160 -5.12 -14.29 11.17
C GLN A 160 -5.08 -15.68 10.56
N VAL A 161 -4.04 -16.44 10.91
CA VAL A 161 -3.83 -17.80 10.39
C VAL A 161 -3.38 -18.73 11.52
N THR A 162 -3.77 -19.99 11.44
CA THR A 162 -3.17 -21.09 12.21
C THR A 162 -2.31 -21.88 11.23
N THR A 163 -1.01 -21.99 11.48
CA THR A 163 -0.08 -22.56 10.51
C THR A 163 1.14 -23.19 11.17
N ASP A 164 1.84 -24.03 10.40
CA ASP A 164 3.16 -24.56 10.73
C ASP A 164 4.25 -23.70 10.05
N PHE A 165 5.20 -23.22 10.84
CA PHE A 165 6.34 -22.46 10.34
C PHE A 165 7.49 -23.36 9.83
N GLY A 166 7.35 -24.69 9.86
CA GLY A 166 8.41 -25.63 9.50
C GLY A 166 9.03 -25.34 8.15
N ASN A 167 8.23 -25.09 7.11
CA ASN A 167 8.75 -24.77 5.79
C ASN A 167 9.65 -23.51 5.77
N LEU A 168 9.31 -22.47 6.52
CA LEU A 168 10.09 -21.24 6.59
C LEU A 168 11.33 -21.42 7.46
N LEU A 169 11.22 -22.16 8.57
CA LEU A 169 12.34 -22.48 9.47
C LEU A 169 13.45 -23.27 8.74
N TRP A 170 13.08 -24.35 8.06
CA TRP A 170 14.05 -25.21 7.36
C TRP A 170 14.68 -24.55 6.13
N LYS A 171 14.09 -23.47 5.64
CA LYS A 171 14.62 -22.61 4.57
C LYS A 171 15.43 -21.42 5.09
N ALA A 172 15.59 -21.28 6.40
CA ALA A 172 16.25 -20.11 7.04
C ALA A 172 15.70 -18.77 6.57
N CYS A 173 14.36 -18.68 6.38
CA CYS A 173 13.71 -17.47 5.88
C CYS A 173 13.78 -16.32 6.85
N THR A 174 13.98 -15.11 6.34
CA THR A 174 13.73 -13.87 7.08
C THR A 174 12.26 -13.48 6.93
N ILE A 175 11.60 -13.13 8.04
CA ILE A 175 10.19 -12.66 8.04
C ILE A 175 10.15 -11.22 8.52
N MET A 176 9.44 -10.35 7.79
CA MET A 176 9.26 -8.95 8.15
C MET A 176 7.80 -8.52 8.10
N PHE A 177 7.44 -7.63 9.03
CA PHE A 177 6.10 -7.04 9.14
C PHE A 177 6.23 -5.50 9.08
N PRO A 178 6.23 -4.91 7.87
CA PRO A 178 6.27 -3.45 7.73
C PRO A 178 5.06 -2.81 8.40
N SER A 179 5.32 -1.83 9.27
CA SER A 179 4.27 -1.15 9.99
C SER A 179 4.19 0.33 9.59
N PRO A 180 2.99 0.88 9.32
CA PRO A 180 2.81 2.30 9.07
C PRO A 180 2.97 3.14 10.36
N ARG A 181 3.25 2.52 11.50
CA ARG A 181 3.46 3.18 12.80
C ARG A 181 4.93 3.54 13.07
N THR A 182 5.82 3.37 12.09
CA THR A 182 7.24 3.72 12.20
C THR A 182 7.48 5.20 11.86
N GLU A 183 8.57 5.76 12.37
CA GLU A 183 8.96 7.16 12.09
C GLU A 183 9.22 7.40 10.59
N GLY A 184 9.71 6.41 9.87
CA GLY A 184 9.97 6.50 8.42
C GLY A 184 8.72 6.67 7.56
N PHE A 185 7.53 6.37 8.09
CA PHE A 185 6.29 6.42 7.32
C PHE A 185 5.95 7.80 6.73
N TYR A 186 6.34 8.88 7.42
CA TYR A 186 6.18 10.24 6.89
C TYR A 186 6.94 10.46 5.57
N ASN A 187 8.12 9.85 5.42
CA ASN A 187 8.85 9.91 4.16
C ASN A 187 8.08 9.18 3.05
N CYS A 188 7.48 8.03 3.34
CA CYS A 188 6.62 7.34 2.37
C CYS A 188 5.42 8.18 1.93
N MET A 189 4.85 9.04 2.80
CA MET A 189 3.80 9.99 2.41
C MET A 189 4.32 11.08 1.47
N LYS A 190 5.54 11.58 1.69
CA LYS A 190 6.18 12.56 0.79
C LYS A 190 6.51 11.92 -0.56
N ASP A 191 7.06 10.72 -0.55
CA ASP A 191 7.34 9.98 -1.77
C ASP A 191 6.05 9.70 -2.55
N ALA A 192 4.96 9.34 -1.87
CA ALA A 192 3.65 9.16 -2.48
C ALA A 192 3.16 10.43 -3.19
N ALA A 193 3.27 11.60 -2.55
CA ALA A 193 2.91 12.88 -3.16
C ALA A 193 3.74 13.15 -4.43
N ASN A 194 5.06 13.05 -4.32
CA ASN A 194 5.98 13.32 -5.42
C ASN A 194 5.77 12.35 -6.59
N TRP A 195 5.64 11.05 -6.33
CA TRP A 195 5.49 10.05 -7.37
C TRP A 195 4.12 10.13 -8.09
N ILE A 196 3.07 10.51 -7.37
CA ILE A 196 1.75 10.78 -8.00
C ILE A 196 1.83 12.04 -8.86
N GLU A 197 2.41 13.12 -8.33
CA GLU A 197 2.54 14.39 -9.05
C GLU A 197 3.37 14.24 -10.34
N ASN A 198 4.45 13.47 -10.29
CA ASN A 198 5.30 13.18 -11.45
C ASN A 198 4.68 12.15 -12.42
N GLY A 199 3.61 11.45 -12.04
CA GLY A 199 3.02 10.38 -12.83
C GLY A 199 3.77 9.03 -12.74
N ASP A 200 4.71 8.88 -11.80
CA ASP A 200 5.48 7.65 -11.57
C ASP A 200 4.60 6.51 -11.04
N ILE A 201 3.58 6.86 -10.24
CA ILE A 201 2.54 5.94 -9.76
C ILE A 201 1.17 6.50 -10.10
N VAL A 202 0.42 5.77 -10.94
CA VAL A 202 -0.95 6.11 -11.31
C VAL A 202 -1.92 5.29 -10.50
N VAL A 203 -2.69 5.94 -9.62
CA VAL A 203 -3.64 5.28 -8.71
C VAL A 203 -5.11 5.61 -8.97
N ASP A 204 -5.41 6.54 -9.86
CA ASP A 204 -6.77 7.02 -10.16
C ASP A 204 -7.74 5.88 -10.45
N ARG A 205 -7.30 4.89 -11.21
CA ARG A 205 -8.12 3.74 -11.63
C ARG A 205 -8.57 2.83 -10.47
N PHE A 206 -8.02 3.04 -9.28
CA PHE A 206 -8.43 2.29 -8.08
C PHE A 206 -9.50 2.99 -7.27
N TRP A 207 -9.72 4.29 -7.49
CA TRP A 207 -10.79 5.05 -6.85
C TRP A 207 -12.08 4.84 -7.63
N SER A 208 -12.86 3.83 -7.22
CA SER A 208 -14.01 3.33 -7.98
C SER A 208 -15.24 4.22 -7.87
N LYS A 209 -15.45 4.87 -6.71
CA LYS A 209 -16.69 5.58 -6.44
C LYS A 209 -16.55 6.62 -5.34
N ALA A 210 -17.11 7.81 -5.59
CA ALA A 210 -17.37 8.83 -4.59
C ALA A 210 -18.73 8.62 -3.94
N TYR A 211 -18.83 8.90 -2.66
CA TYR A 211 -20.08 8.87 -1.90
C TYR A 211 -20.27 10.19 -1.14
N LEU A 212 -21.47 10.72 -1.16
CA LEU A 212 -21.82 11.87 -0.33
C LEU A 212 -21.96 11.41 1.13
N ARG A 213 -21.16 12.00 2.03
CA ARG A 213 -21.15 11.62 3.43
C ARG A 213 -22.55 11.63 4.05
N VAL A 214 -23.31 12.72 3.83
CA VAL A 214 -24.60 12.94 4.51
C VAL A 214 -25.65 11.90 4.13
N SER A 215 -25.66 11.44 2.87
CA SER A 215 -26.73 10.57 2.33
C SER A 215 -26.29 9.17 1.96
N GLU A 216 -24.99 8.92 1.82
CA GLU A 216 -24.48 7.65 1.23
C GLU A 216 -23.42 6.95 2.09
N TRP A 217 -23.18 7.39 3.33
CA TRP A 217 -22.15 6.78 4.16
C TRP A 217 -22.39 5.29 4.46
N GLU A 218 -23.64 4.89 4.73
CA GLU A 218 -23.99 3.47 4.96
C GLU A 218 -23.74 2.63 3.72
N LEU A 219 -24.09 3.16 2.54
CA LEU A 219 -23.82 2.51 1.26
C LEU A 219 -22.33 2.38 1.02
N ALA A 220 -21.52 3.41 1.31
CA ALA A 220 -20.08 3.38 1.19
C ALA A 220 -19.44 2.27 2.01
N PHE A 221 -19.84 2.14 3.28
CA PHE A 221 -19.34 1.07 4.14
C PHE A 221 -19.84 -0.32 3.69
N SER A 222 -21.12 -0.43 3.31
CA SER A 222 -21.66 -1.69 2.79
C SER A 222 -20.95 -2.19 1.54
N GLU A 223 -20.73 -1.31 0.55
CA GLU A 223 -20.00 -1.66 -0.67
C GLU A 223 -18.51 -1.91 -0.41
N GLY A 224 -17.90 -1.21 0.55
CA GLY A 224 -16.52 -1.44 0.98
C GLY A 224 -16.30 -2.81 1.64
N ILE A 225 -17.30 -3.33 2.36
CA ILE A 225 -17.28 -4.66 2.99
C ILE A 225 -17.59 -5.73 1.93
N ASN A 226 -18.65 -5.54 1.13
CA ASN A 226 -19.18 -6.50 0.17
C ASN A 226 -18.72 -6.17 -1.26
N ARG A 227 -17.41 -6.07 -1.47
CA ARG A 227 -16.81 -5.62 -2.72
C ARG A 227 -17.24 -6.44 -3.93
N LYS A 228 -17.84 -5.78 -4.92
CA LYS A 228 -18.11 -6.36 -6.23
C LYS A 228 -16.83 -6.44 -7.08
N ALA A 229 -16.84 -7.24 -8.14
CA ALA A 229 -15.67 -7.54 -8.96
C ALA A 229 -14.89 -6.31 -9.49
N ASN A 230 -15.57 -5.19 -9.72
CA ASN A 230 -14.97 -3.95 -10.24
C ASN A 230 -14.77 -2.85 -9.19
N TYR A 231 -15.05 -3.13 -7.92
CA TYR A 231 -14.87 -2.19 -6.83
C TYR A 231 -13.49 -2.37 -6.22
N SER A 232 -12.70 -1.33 -6.19
CA SER A 232 -11.40 -1.33 -5.53
C SER A 232 -11.43 -0.51 -4.24
N ARG A 233 -11.61 0.80 -4.36
CA ARG A 233 -11.71 1.73 -3.22
C ARG A 233 -12.80 2.76 -3.47
N GLY A 234 -13.53 3.13 -2.42
CA GLY A 234 -14.42 4.27 -2.41
C GLY A 234 -13.90 5.36 -1.47
N TYR A 235 -14.42 6.56 -1.59
CA TYR A 235 -14.12 7.68 -0.71
C TYR A 235 -15.37 8.48 -0.40
N LEU A 236 -15.41 9.11 0.78
CA LEU A 236 -16.48 9.99 1.21
C LEU A 236 -16.13 11.45 0.88
N ILE A 237 -17.12 12.20 0.41
CA ILE A 237 -17.04 13.65 0.19
C ILE A 237 -17.85 14.34 1.29
N TRP A 238 -17.25 15.30 1.96
CA TRP A 238 -17.83 16.16 2.97
C TRP A 238 -18.46 17.41 2.39
#